data_f129069eb481fb1c566db9db511c7b2c
#
_entry.id   f129069eb481fb1c566db9db511c7b2c
#
_cell.length_a   1.000
_cell.length_b   1.000
_cell.length_c   1.000
_cell.angle_alpha   90.00
_cell.angle_beta   90.00
_cell.angle_gamma   90.00
#
_symmetry.space_group_name_H-M   'P 1'
#
loop_
_entity.id
_entity.type
_entity.pdbx_description
1 polymer ?
#
loop_
_entity_poly.entity_id
_entity_poly.type
_entity_poly.pdbx_seq_one_letter_code
_entity_poly.pdbx_strand_id
1 'polypeptide(L)'
;AINAGALGFSTSRTILHRDVHGVYVPGTEASSDEMKELAFAVDRAGEGTLEIVSDWLDQEIEMSWMKEYVEKSDCGLTVLQTNGDSVKTILYCEEQFLKGKNVRPQFPGRNVGLMFGLESSLHPFIGHPSYKEISHLPLNERLSIMRDPAFKQKILNESPSFREDFQKAAKEQKSNKTKEEIKAEAEIGKKLISNYETQFILSDPPNYEPTREDSIAYLAEQRNQSEEEVIYDELIKDDGKSLIYACFTPYENHKLKFVETFYKLKSSVAGGSDGGAHCGLICDASMPTTNLSHWARDRSAGSKIPLELIIRKQTKTLLKLMGYLIGEK
;
A
#
# COMPACT_ATOMS: atom_id res chain seq x y z
N ALA A 1 -4.96 -27.60 -0.41
CA ALA A 1 -5.75 -26.42 -0.02
C ALA A 1 -6.89 -26.21 -1.03
N ILE A 2 -6.61 -26.04 -2.35
CA ILE A 2 -7.63 -25.74 -3.37
C ILE A 2 -8.67 -26.85 -3.43
N ASN A 3 -8.28 -28.12 -3.52
CA ASN A 3 -9.21 -29.27 -3.49
C ASN A 3 -10.05 -29.38 -2.19
N ALA A 4 -9.69 -28.62 -1.16
CA ALA A 4 -10.45 -28.51 0.09
C ALA A 4 -11.30 -27.22 0.16
N GLY A 5 -11.42 -26.47 -0.94
CA GLY A 5 -12.27 -25.29 -1.07
C GLY A 5 -11.55 -23.95 -0.98
N ALA A 6 -10.22 -23.92 -0.99
CA ALA A 6 -9.50 -22.65 -1.10
C ALA A 6 -9.65 -22.07 -2.52
N LEU A 7 -9.87 -20.75 -2.63
CA LEU A 7 -10.10 -20.06 -3.92
C LEU A 7 -8.82 -19.86 -4.74
N GLY A 8 -7.65 -20.02 -4.12
CA GLY A 8 -6.39 -19.82 -4.80
C GLY A 8 -5.20 -19.74 -3.82
N PHE A 9 -4.11 -19.19 -4.30
CA PHE A 9 -2.90 -18.90 -3.54
C PHE A 9 -2.50 -17.45 -3.71
N SER A 10 -2.24 -16.77 -2.60
CA SER A 10 -1.76 -15.39 -2.57
C SER A 10 -0.38 -15.31 -1.94
N THR A 11 0.49 -14.47 -2.49
CA THR A 11 1.83 -14.26 -1.96
C THR A 11 2.28 -12.80 -2.06
N SER A 12 3.10 -12.40 -1.11
CA SER A 12 3.70 -11.08 -1.05
C SER A 12 5.19 -11.15 -1.39
N ARG A 13 5.60 -10.29 -2.33
CA ARG A 13 6.99 -10.08 -2.74
C ARG A 13 7.42 -8.63 -2.51
N THR A 14 6.72 -7.93 -1.60
CA THR A 14 7.10 -6.57 -1.20
C THR A 14 7.92 -6.56 0.08
N ILE A 15 8.95 -5.74 0.11
CA ILE A 15 9.77 -5.48 1.29
C ILE A 15 9.01 -4.75 2.41
N LEU A 16 7.83 -4.22 2.10
CA LEU A 16 7.00 -3.49 3.05
C LEU A 16 6.21 -4.43 3.97
N HIS A 17 5.97 -5.68 3.55
CA HIS A 17 5.26 -6.65 4.38
C HIS A 17 6.22 -7.33 5.37
N ARG A 18 6.03 -7.01 6.64
CA ARG A 18 6.83 -7.52 7.75
C ARG A 18 5.93 -7.99 8.88
N ASP A 19 6.44 -8.94 9.64
CA ASP A 19 5.80 -9.36 10.88
C ASP A 19 6.00 -8.32 12.01
N VAL A 20 5.47 -8.62 13.18
CA VAL A 20 5.56 -7.75 14.36
C VAL A 20 6.99 -7.55 14.88
N HIS A 21 7.95 -8.35 14.43
CA HIS A 21 9.37 -8.27 14.77
C HIS A 21 10.18 -7.57 13.68
N GLY A 22 9.53 -7.10 12.60
CA GLY A 22 10.19 -6.47 11.45
C GLY A 22 10.83 -7.46 10.46
N VAL A 23 10.55 -8.77 10.60
CA VAL A 23 11.03 -9.83 9.71
C VAL A 23 10.15 -9.90 8.46
N TYR A 24 10.75 -10.15 7.30
CA TYR A 24 9.97 -10.33 6.06
C TYR A 24 9.01 -11.50 6.16
N VAL A 25 7.83 -11.33 5.59
CA VAL A 25 6.88 -12.43 5.46
C VAL A 25 7.42 -13.49 4.49
N PRO A 26 7.04 -14.77 4.64
CA PRO A 26 7.38 -15.81 3.68
C PRO A 26 6.95 -15.40 2.26
N GLY A 27 7.80 -15.65 1.28
CA GLY A 27 7.55 -15.28 -0.12
C GLY A 27 8.28 -14.02 -0.57
N THR A 28 8.61 -13.07 0.32
CA THR A 28 9.30 -11.82 -0.07
C THR A 28 10.61 -12.09 -0.81
N GLU A 29 11.40 -13.07 -0.35
CA GLU A 29 12.69 -13.45 -0.94
C GLU A 29 12.62 -14.78 -1.73
N ALA A 30 11.40 -15.27 -2.06
CA ALA A 30 11.24 -16.50 -2.83
C ALA A 30 11.88 -16.39 -4.22
N SER A 31 12.59 -17.43 -4.64
CA SER A 31 13.17 -17.47 -5.98
C SER A 31 12.10 -17.61 -7.08
N SER A 32 12.45 -17.24 -8.31
CA SER A 32 11.54 -17.45 -9.45
C SER A 32 11.13 -18.91 -9.64
N ASP A 33 12.02 -19.86 -9.29
CA ASP A 33 11.71 -21.28 -9.39
C ASP A 33 10.71 -21.71 -8.32
N GLU A 34 10.84 -21.22 -7.08
CA GLU A 34 9.84 -21.42 -6.03
C GLU A 34 8.49 -20.84 -6.44
N MET A 35 8.48 -19.61 -6.97
CA MET A 35 7.26 -18.98 -7.46
C MET A 35 6.59 -19.79 -8.57
N LYS A 36 7.38 -20.31 -9.51
CA LYS A 36 6.86 -21.21 -10.58
C LYS A 36 6.23 -22.47 -10.00
N GLU A 37 6.92 -23.15 -9.08
CA GLU A 37 6.41 -24.37 -8.46
C GLU A 37 5.10 -24.15 -7.71
N LEU A 38 4.97 -23.05 -6.97
CA LEU A 38 3.75 -22.66 -6.27
C LEU A 38 2.62 -22.32 -7.27
N ALA A 39 2.92 -21.54 -8.31
CA ALA A 39 1.97 -21.18 -9.35
C ALA A 39 1.44 -22.44 -10.09
N PHE A 40 2.33 -23.31 -10.53
CA PHE A 40 1.94 -24.57 -11.18
C PHE A 40 1.29 -25.58 -10.23
N ALA A 41 1.45 -25.43 -8.91
CA ALA A 41 0.66 -26.21 -7.96
C ALA A 41 -0.82 -25.78 -7.95
N VAL A 42 -1.12 -24.49 -8.19
CA VAL A 42 -2.49 -24.01 -8.43
C VAL A 42 -3.05 -24.62 -9.70
N ASP A 43 -2.28 -24.58 -10.80
CA ASP A 43 -2.67 -25.13 -12.08
C ASP A 43 -2.94 -26.67 -12.02
N ARG A 44 -2.09 -27.42 -11.32
CA ARG A 44 -2.30 -28.86 -11.09
C ARG A 44 -3.59 -29.20 -10.33
N ALA A 45 -4.14 -28.26 -9.58
CA ALA A 45 -5.44 -28.43 -8.94
C ALA A 45 -6.61 -28.25 -9.94
N GLY A 46 -6.35 -27.71 -11.14
CA GLY A 46 -7.31 -27.54 -12.22
C GLY A 46 -8.25 -26.34 -12.05
N GLU A 47 -8.16 -25.63 -10.96
CA GLU A 47 -8.95 -24.44 -10.64
C GLU A 47 -8.20 -23.52 -9.68
N GLY A 48 -8.68 -22.29 -9.49
CA GLY A 48 -8.14 -21.33 -8.53
C GLY A 48 -7.47 -20.12 -9.19
N THR A 49 -7.03 -19.21 -8.35
CA THR A 49 -6.40 -17.96 -8.78
C THR A 49 -5.08 -17.77 -8.03
N LEU A 50 -4.05 -17.39 -8.77
CA LEU A 50 -2.81 -16.89 -8.20
C LEU A 50 -2.93 -15.37 -8.02
N GLU A 51 -2.65 -14.87 -6.82
CA GLU A 51 -2.63 -13.43 -6.51
C GLU A 51 -1.25 -13.01 -6.03
N ILE A 52 -0.77 -11.87 -6.53
CA ILE A 52 0.59 -11.41 -6.27
C ILE A 52 0.60 -9.90 -5.98
N VAL A 53 1.33 -9.53 -4.94
CA VAL A 53 1.84 -8.17 -4.76
C VAL A 53 3.36 -8.18 -4.89
N SER A 54 3.94 -7.23 -5.64
CA SER A 54 5.39 -7.10 -5.84
C SER A 54 5.79 -5.64 -5.90
N ASP A 55 7.02 -5.35 -5.44
CA ASP A 55 7.65 -4.02 -5.59
C ASP A 55 8.23 -3.79 -6.98
N TRP A 56 8.24 -4.81 -7.82
CA TRP A 56 8.83 -4.76 -9.18
C TRP A 56 10.29 -4.30 -9.21
N LEU A 57 11.07 -4.60 -8.17
CA LEU A 57 12.48 -4.21 -8.08
C LEU A 57 13.29 -4.75 -9.25
N ASP A 58 13.01 -5.98 -9.68
CA ASP A 58 13.47 -6.54 -10.95
C ASP A 58 12.26 -7.00 -11.78
N GLN A 59 11.73 -6.10 -12.59
CA GLN A 59 10.54 -6.36 -13.38
C GLN A 59 10.72 -7.47 -14.40
N GLU A 60 11.91 -7.63 -14.97
CA GLU A 60 12.18 -8.66 -15.98
C GLU A 60 12.16 -10.06 -15.34
N ILE A 61 12.76 -10.22 -14.17
CA ILE A 61 12.72 -11.47 -13.40
C ILE A 61 11.28 -11.80 -12.99
N GLU A 62 10.56 -10.85 -12.40
CA GLU A 62 9.18 -11.05 -11.97
C GLU A 62 8.26 -11.43 -13.15
N MET A 63 8.35 -10.70 -14.25
CA MET A 63 7.53 -10.98 -15.43
C MET A 63 7.91 -12.29 -16.13
N SER A 64 9.14 -12.75 -16.03
CA SER A 64 9.64 -13.95 -16.69
C SER A 64 8.83 -15.19 -16.25
N TRP A 65 8.75 -15.45 -14.95
CA TRP A 65 8.03 -16.60 -14.42
C TRP A 65 6.49 -16.44 -14.55
N MET A 66 5.97 -15.21 -14.45
CA MET A 66 4.56 -14.92 -14.69
C MET A 66 4.14 -15.22 -16.12
N LYS A 67 4.95 -14.83 -17.11
CA LYS A 67 4.67 -15.11 -18.53
C LYS A 67 4.62 -16.61 -18.78
N GLU A 68 5.57 -17.37 -18.23
CA GLU A 68 5.59 -18.84 -18.34
C GLU A 68 4.32 -19.47 -17.75
N TYR A 69 3.89 -18.98 -16.56
CA TYR A 69 2.65 -19.44 -15.93
C TYR A 69 1.43 -19.15 -16.80
N VAL A 70 1.26 -17.90 -17.25
CA VAL A 70 0.12 -17.49 -18.08
C VAL A 70 0.05 -18.24 -19.42
N GLU A 71 1.20 -18.53 -20.02
CA GLU A 71 1.27 -19.29 -21.27
C GLU A 71 0.76 -20.72 -21.09
N LYS A 72 1.17 -21.38 -20.02
CA LYS A 72 0.95 -22.82 -19.78
C LYS A 72 -0.28 -23.14 -18.91
N SER A 73 -0.88 -22.15 -18.25
CA SER A 73 -2.01 -22.34 -17.34
C SER A 73 -3.28 -21.67 -17.86
N ASP A 74 -4.43 -22.25 -17.51
CA ASP A 74 -5.75 -21.65 -17.68
C ASP A 74 -6.34 -21.09 -16.37
N CYS A 75 -5.64 -21.26 -15.25
CA CYS A 75 -6.03 -20.70 -13.96
C CYS A 75 -5.88 -19.16 -13.94
N GLY A 76 -6.60 -18.51 -13.03
CA GLY A 76 -6.58 -17.05 -12.90
C GLY A 76 -5.24 -16.51 -12.38
N LEU A 77 -4.83 -15.37 -12.90
CA LEU A 77 -3.75 -14.57 -12.32
C LEU A 77 -4.24 -13.15 -12.04
N THR A 78 -4.04 -12.66 -10.82
CA THR A 78 -4.23 -11.24 -10.49
C THR A 78 -2.99 -10.66 -9.86
N VAL A 79 -2.68 -9.42 -10.23
CA VAL A 79 -1.46 -8.74 -9.82
C VAL A 79 -1.82 -7.34 -9.34
N LEU A 80 -1.50 -7.04 -8.08
CA LEU A 80 -1.75 -5.73 -7.52
C LEU A 80 -0.89 -4.67 -8.21
N GLN A 81 -1.54 -3.59 -8.62
CA GLN A 81 -0.94 -2.45 -9.30
C GLN A 81 -1.11 -1.21 -8.44
N THR A 82 -0.03 -0.62 -8.01
CA THR A 82 -0.06 0.49 -7.05
C THR A 82 0.64 1.75 -7.53
N ASN A 83 1.42 1.69 -8.61
CA ASN A 83 2.20 2.83 -9.10
C ASN A 83 2.41 2.80 -10.62
N GLY A 84 2.95 3.89 -11.19
CA GLY A 84 3.23 4.02 -12.62
C GLY A 84 4.34 3.11 -13.15
N ASP A 85 5.22 2.60 -12.28
CA ASP A 85 6.36 1.74 -12.68
C ASP A 85 5.91 0.37 -13.18
N SER A 86 4.66 0.01 -12.90
CA SER A 86 4.04 -1.24 -13.35
C SER A 86 3.37 -1.18 -14.74
N VAL A 87 3.59 -0.12 -15.53
CA VAL A 87 2.96 0.05 -16.86
C VAL A 87 3.18 -1.18 -17.77
N LYS A 88 4.39 -1.74 -17.81
CA LYS A 88 4.66 -2.96 -18.61
C LYS A 88 3.79 -4.13 -18.19
N THR A 89 3.59 -4.32 -16.88
CA THR A 89 2.75 -5.40 -16.34
C THR A 89 1.28 -5.17 -16.67
N ILE A 90 0.82 -3.92 -16.57
CA ILE A 90 -0.56 -3.54 -16.92
C ILE A 90 -0.84 -3.86 -18.38
N LEU A 91 0.05 -3.41 -19.29
CA LEU A 91 -0.08 -3.66 -20.73
C LEU A 91 -0.04 -5.16 -21.05
N TYR A 92 0.82 -5.91 -20.38
CA TYR A 92 0.86 -7.37 -20.52
C TYR A 92 -0.45 -8.01 -20.07
N CYS A 93 -0.96 -7.65 -18.90
CA CYS A 93 -2.24 -8.18 -18.42
C CYS A 93 -3.40 -7.88 -19.39
N GLU A 94 -3.48 -6.64 -19.89
CA GLU A 94 -4.52 -6.26 -20.86
C GLU A 94 -4.38 -7.06 -22.17
N GLU A 95 -3.17 -7.23 -22.70
CA GLU A 95 -2.90 -8.03 -23.89
C GLU A 95 -3.33 -9.50 -23.69
N GLN A 96 -2.95 -10.12 -22.59
CA GLN A 96 -3.31 -11.52 -22.31
C GLN A 96 -4.82 -11.69 -22.09
N PHE A 97 -5.46 -10.72 -21.42
CA PHE A 97 -6.91 -10.69 -21.27
C PHE A 97 -7.63 -10.64 -22.62
N LEU A 98 -7.15 -9.79 -23.56
CA LEU A 98 -7.72 -9.70 -24.92
C LEU A 98 -7.52 -10.99 -25.72
N LYS A 99 -6.50 -11.80 -25.42
CA LYS A 99 -6.27 -13.14 -25.98
C LYS A 99 -7.13 -14.23 -25.30
N GLY A 100 -7.97 -13.85 -24.33
CA GLY A 100 -8.88 -14.78 -23.63
C GLY A 100 -8.29 -15.43 -22.37
N LYS A 101 -7.06 -15.07 -21.97
CA LYS A 101 -6.48 -15.55 -20.70
C LYS A 101 -7.12 -14.85 -19.50
N ASN A 102 -7.28 -15.55 -18.38
CA ASN A 102 -7.84 -14.99 -17.14
C ASN A 102 -6.77 -14.26 -16.32
N VAL A 103 -6.17 -13.22 -16.91
CA VAL A 103 -5.13 -12.40 -16.31
C VAL A 103 -5.68 -10.99 -16.05
N ARG A 104 -5.63 -10.54 -14.80
CA ARG A 104 -6.29 -9.29 -14.42
C ARG A 104 -5.41 -8.42 -13.51
N PRO A 105 -5.11 -7.18 -13.91
CA PRO A 105 -4.50 -6.23 -12.99
C PRO A 105 -5.52 -5.85 -11.91
N GLN A 106 -5.12 -5.96 -10.66
CA GLN A 106 -5.88 -5.53 -9.49
C GLN A 106 -5.46 -4.11 -9.11
N PHE A 107 -6.40 -3.26 -8.74
CA PHE A 107 -6.13 -1.89 -8.34
C PHE A 107 -6.86 -1.53 -7.05
N PRO A 108 -6.24 -0.73 -6.16
CA PRO A 108 -6.94 -0.13 -5.04
C PRO A 108 -7.91 0.94 -5.55
N GLY A 109 -9.08 1.02 -4.97
CA GLY A 109 -10.12 1.97 -5.41
C GLY A 109 -9.85 3.42 -5.04
N ARG A 110 -8.83 3.67 -4.24
CA ARG A 110 -8.26 4.97 -3.88
C ARG A 110 -6.76 4.82 -3.63
N ASN A 111 -6.08 5.91 -3.36
CA ASN A 111 -4.71 5.86 -2.90
C ASN A 111 -4.57 4.98 -1.64
N VAL A 112 -3.59 4.12 -1.65
CA VAL A 112 -3.13 3.42 -0.45
C VAL A 112 -2.34 4.44 0.37
N GLY A 113 -2.65 4.56 1.64
CA GLY A 113 -2.02 5.53 2.51
C GLY A 113 -1.79 5.00 3.91
N LEU A 114 -0.77 5.57 4.55
CA LEU A 114 -0.42 5.28 5.93
C LEU A 114 -1.08 6.31 6.84
N MET A 115 -1.56 5.87 7.99
CA MET A 115 -2.10 6.73 9.03
C MET A 115 -1.04 6.93 10.11
N PHE A 116 -0.35 8.08 10.08
CA PHE A 116 0.61 8.42 11.12
C PHE A 116 -0.10 9.05 12.31
N GLY A 117 0.15 8.50 13.49
CA GLY A 117 -0.39 8.96 14.75
C GLY A 117 0.48 8.50 15.90
N LEU A 118 0.34 9.10 17.08
CA LEU A 118 1.15 8.72 18.24
C LEU A 118 0.85 7.30 18.78
N GLU A 119 -0.29 6.71 18.38
CA GLU A 119 -0.65 5.32 18.68
C GLU A 119 -0.57 4.41 17.46
N SER A 120 -0.16 4.93 16.30
CA SER A 120 0.08 4.14 15.10
C SER A 120 1.43 3.41 15.17
N SER A 121 1.55 2.33 14.39
CA SER A 121 2.80 1.55 14.30
C SER A 121 3.95 2.33 13.64
N LEU A 122 3.65 3.43 12.95
CA LEU A 122 4.63 4.28 12.28
C LEU A 122 4.19 5.75 12.34
N HIS A 123 5.15 6.64 12.57
CA HIS A 123 5.02 8.08 12.36
C HIS A 123 6.43 8.69 12.23
N PRO A 124 6.58 9.92 11.71
CA PRO A 124 7.90 10.51 11.42
C PRO A 124 8.89 10.51 12.58
N PHE A 125 8.42 10.64 13.81
CA PHE A 125 9.28 10.74 15.00
C PHE A 125 9.67 9.41 15.64
N ILE A 126 9.13 8.27 15.21
CA ILE A 126 9.37 6.98 15.86
C ILE A 126 10.84 6.57 15.89
N GLY A 127 11.62 7.02 14.91
CA GLY A 127 13.07 6.79 14.81
C GLY A 127 13.94 7.79 15.59
N HIS A 128 13.38 8.82 16.19
CA HIS A 128 14.15 9.87 16.89
C HIS A 128 14.58 9.39 18.27
N PRO A 129 15.84 9.64 18.69
CA PRO A 129 16.34 9.21 19.99
C PRO A 129 15.44 9.65 21.15
N SER A 130 15.06 10.94 21.20
CA SER A 130 14.20 11.47 22.26
C SER A 130 12.81 10.82 22.29
N TYR A 131 12.23 10.48 21.12
CA TYR A 131 10.96 9.77 21.10
C TYR A 131 11.10 8.32 21.59
N LYS A 132 12.18 7.63 21.24
CA LYS A 132 12.45 6.26 21.72
C LYS A 132 12.52 6.20 23.24
N GLU A 133 13.05 7.26 23.90
CA GLU A 133 13.11 7.36 25.36
C GLU A 133 11.72 7.35 26.03
N ILE A 134 10.70 7.88 25.35
CA ILE A 134 9.33 8.01 25.89
C ILE A 134 8.31 7.07 25.24
N SER A 135 8.66 6.37 24.18
CA SER A 135 7.73 5.54 23.39
C SER A 135 7.01 4.46 24.18
N HIS A 136 7.62 3.98 25.25
CA HIS A 136 7.06 2.95 26.15
C HIS A 136 6.04 3.50 27.16
N LEU A 137 5.92 4.84 27.28
CA LEU A 137 5.00 5.47 28.22
C LEU A 137 3.57 5.50 27.69
N PRO A 138 2.56 5.54 28.56
CA PRO A 138 1.18 5.80 28.17
C PRO A 138 1.04 7.10 27.38
N LEU A 139 0.04 7.18 26.48
CA LEU A 139 -0.14 8.34 25.60
C LEU A 139 -0.22 9.68 26.33
N ASN A 140 -0.96 9.73 27.44
CA ASN A 140 -1.10 10.95 28.25
C ASN A 140 0.23 11.45 28.85
N GLU A 141 1.11 10.55 29.22
CA GLU A 141 2.45 10.88 29.74
C GLU A 141 3.36 11.34 28.60
N ARG A 142 3.34 10.65 27.43
CA ARG A 142 4.04 11.10 26.23
C ARG A 142 3.62 12.52 25.83
N LEU A 143 2.33 12.80 25.80
CA LEU A 143 1.78 14.12 25.46
C LEU A 143 2.23 15.21 26.43
N SER A 144 2.27 14.91 27.74
CA SER A 144 2.77 15.86 28.74
C SER A 144 4.21 16.27 28.43
N ILE A 145 5.07 15.33 28.05
CA ILE A 145 6.46 15.57 27.67
C ILE A 145 6.54 16.28 26.31
N MET A 146 5.80 15.83 25.32
CA MET A 146 5.82 16.40 23.97
C MET A 146 5.26 17.83 23.90
N ARG A 147 4.41 18.24 24.85
CA ARG A 147 3.89 19.62 24.94
C ARG A 147 4.93 20.60 25.52
N ASP A 148 6.05 20.10 26.04
CA ASP A 148 7.15 20.97 26.49
C ASP A 148 7.91 21.54 25.28
N PRO A 149 8.01 22.89 25.13
CA PRO A 149 8.74 23.52 24.03
C PRO A 149 10.21 23.12 23.96
N ALA A 150 10.87 22.82 25.08
CA ALA A 150 12.26 22.39 25.08
C ALA A 150 12.38 20.97 24.49
N PHE A 151 11.44 20.07 24.78
CA PHE A 151 11.40 18.73 24.18
C PHE A 151 11.10 18.81 22.67
N LYS A 152 10.13 19.65 22.26
CA LYS A 152 9.86 19.92 20.84
C LYS A 152 11.13 20.35 20.11
N GLN A 153 11.83 21.35 20.65
CA GLN A 153 13.05 21.83 20.03
C GLN A 153 14.16 20.77 19.99
N LYS A 154 14.29 19.96 21.02
CA LYS A 154 15.27 18.86 21.06
C LYS A 154 15.00 17.85 19.94
N ILE A 155 13.77 17.32 19.85
CA ILE A 155 13.44 16.28 18.88
C ILE A 155 13.51 16.76 17.43
N LEU A 156 13.11 18.00 17.13
CA LEU A 156 13.20 18.58 15.79
C LEU A 156 14.64 18.79 15.31
N ASN A 157 15.61 18.86 16.23
CA ASN A 157 17.04 18.95 15.90
C ASN A 157 17.73 17.57 15.82
N GLU A 158 17.03 16.49 16.07
CA GLU A 158 17.57 15.13 15.99
C GLU A 158 17.45 14.56 14.57
N SER A 159 18.31 13.60 14.26
CA SER A 159 18.18 12.78 13.06
C SER A 159 17.63 11.39 13.43
N PRO A 160 16.60 10.89 12.71
CA PRO A 160 16.06 9.56 12.99
C PRO A 160 17.06 8.45 12.67
N SER A 161 17.05 7.39 13.47
CA SER A 161 17.98 6.26 13.36
C SER A 161 17.40 5.04 12.60
N PHE A 162 16.46 5.26 11.68
CA PHE A 162 15.83 4.18 10.90
C PHE A 162 16.81 3.25 10.21
N ARG A 163 17.92 3.80 9.66
CA ARG A 163 18.94 2.97 9.00
C ARG A 163 19.55 1.93 9.93
N GLU A 164 19.81 2.30 11.18
CA GLU A 164 20.40 1.40 12.18
C GLU A 164 19.40 0.32 12.57
N ASP A 165 18.12 0.68 12.72
CA ASP A 165 17.05 -0.26 13.03
C ASP A 165 16.87 -1.29 11.91
N PHE A 166 16.85 -0.87 10.64
CA PHE A 166 16.81 -1.79 9.48
C PHE A 166 18.04 -2.69 9.40
N GLN A 167 19.23 -2.15 9.65
CA GLN A 167 20.47 -2.95 9.66
C GLN A 167 20.46 -4.01 10.79
N LYS A 168 19.91 -3.66 11.94
CA LYS A 168 19.76 -4.59 13.07
C LYS A 168 18.79 -5.71 12.71
N ALA A 169 17.61 -5.37 12.21
CA ALA A 169 16.60 -6.34 11.78
C ALA A 169 17.14 -7.29 10.69
N ALA A 170 17.85 -6.76 9.68
CA ALA A 170 18.45 -7.58 8.64
C ALA A 170 19.52 -8.55 9.17
N LYS A 171 20.33 -8.14 10.16
CA LYS A 171 21.30 -9.04 10.81
C LYS A 171 20.63 -10.16 11.62
N GLU A 172 19.56 -9.82 12.33
CA GLU A 172 18.79 -10.78 13.14
C GLU A 172 18.07 -11.79 12.24
N GLN A 173 17.60 -11.37 11.09
CA GLN A 173 16.92 -12.23 10.10
C GLN A 173 17.87 -13.17 9.33
N LYS A 174 19.20 -13.02 9.46
CA LYS A 174 20.19 -13.72 8.63
C LYS A 174 19.93 -13.57 7.11
N SER A 175 19.43 -12.40 6.72
CA SER A 175 19.15 -12.09 5.33
C SER A 175 20.44 -12.15 4.49
N ASN A 176 20.34 -12.71 3.28
CA ASN A 176 21.45 -12.76 2.33
C ASN A 176 21.65 -11.42 1.58
N LYS A 177 20.95 -10.37 1.98
CA LYS A 177 20.98 -9.05 1.33
C LYS A 177 22.33 -8.37 1.45
N THR A 178 22.71 -7.74 0.36
CA THR A 178 23.89 -6.88 0.29
C THR A 178 23.68 -5.60 1.12
N LYS A 179 24.75 -4.91 1.46
CA LYS A 179 24.66 -3.60 2.14
C LYS A 179 23.94 -2.56 1.28
N GLU A 180 24.05 -2.66 -0.03
CA GLU A 180 23.41 -1.80 -1.01
C GLU A 180 21.90 -2.00 -1.01
N GLU A 181 21.42 -3.24 -0.98
CA GLU A 181 19.98 -3.55 -0.88
C GLU A 181 19.39 -3.06 0.43
N ILE A 182 20.06 -3.29 1.56
CA ILE A 182 19.60 -2.77 2.87
C ILE A 182 19.56 -1.23 2.87
N LYS A 183 20.52 -0.58 2.21
CA LYS A 183 20.52 0.87 2.07
C LYS A 183 19.35 1.36 1.21
N ALA A 184 19.08 0.69 0.10
CA ALA A 184 17.97 1.02 -0.79
C ALA A 184 16.62 0.91 -0.07
N GLU A 185 16.42 -0.14 0.72
CA GLU A 185 15.22 -0.32 1.54
C GLU A 185 15.04 0.79 2.60
N ALA A 186 16.12 1.16 3.28
CA ALA A 186 16.10 2.25 4.24
C ALA A 186 15.73 3.59 3.57
N GLU A 187 16.19 3.83 2.34
CA GLU A 187 15.83 5.03 1.57
C GLU A 187 14.35 5.01 1.13
N ILE A 188 13.80 3.84 0.77
CA ILE A 188 12.36 3.69 0.49
C ILE A 188 11.55 4.00 1.74
N GLY A 189 11.89 3.40 2.88
CA GLY A 189 11.23 3.68 4.15
C GLY A 189 11.29 5.17 4.53
N LYS A 190 12.45 5.79 4.33
CA LYS A 190 12.61 7.23 4.58
C LYS A 190 11.69 8.06 3.67
N LYS A 191 11.61 7.76 2.38
CA LYS A 191 10.73 8.47 1.44
C LYS A 191 9.26 8.36 1.83
N LEU A 192 8.82 7.24 2.36
CA LEU A 192 7.43 7.06 2.80
C LEU A 192 7.04 8.05 3.90
N ILE A 193 7.96 8.37 4.82
CA ILE A 193 7.69 9.27 5.95
C ILE A 193 8.06 10.72 5.70
N SER A 194 8.82 11.04 4.64
CA SER A 194 9.30 12.40 4.34
C SER A 194 8.78 12.99 3.02
N ASN A 195 7.78 12.37 2.39
CA ASN A 195 7.13 12.96 1.20
C ASN A 195 5.98 13.87 1.61
N TYR A 196 6.31 15.04 2.13
CA TYR A 196 5.34 15.99 2.71
C TYR A 196 4.35 16.57 1.70
N GLU A 197 4.65 16.52 0.41
CA GLU A 197 3.71 16.89 -0.66
C GLU A 197 2.50 15.96 -0.74
N THR A 198 2.62 14.72 -0.27
CA THR A 198 1.53 13.73 -0.28
C THR A 198 1.08 13.31 1.13
N GLN A 199 1.40 14.13 2.12
CA GLN A 199 0.94 13.97 3.50
C GLN A 199 -0.07 15.07 3.84
N PHE A 200 -1.16 14.70 4.51
CA PHE A 200 -2.30 15.55 4.78
C PHE A 200 -2.82 15.31 6.19
N ILE A 201 -3.32 16.37 6.84
CA ILE A 201 -4.07 16.19 8.08
C ILE A 201 -5.36 15.45 7.75
N LEU A 202 -5.62 14.33 8.41
CA LEU A 202 -6.83 13.56 8.18
C LEU A 202 -8.04 14.34 8.71
N SER A 203 -8.98 14.65 7.82
CA SER A 203 -10.24 15.34 8.16
C SER A 203 -11.30 14.35 8.62
N ASP A 204 -12.36 14.87 9.28
CA ASP A 204 -13.58 14.15 9.57
C ASP A 204 -14.79 14.89 8.94
N PRO A 205 -15.48 14.34 7.95
CA PRO A 205 -15.23 13.04 7.27
C PRO A 205 -13.91 13.02 6.47
N PRO A 206 -13.29 11.83 6.27
CA PRO A 206 -12.02 11.71 5.58
C PRO A 206 -12.09 12.17 4.12
N ASN A 207 -11.16 13.04 3.71
CA ASN A 207 -10.94 13.37 2.31
C ASN A 207 -9.80 12.50 1.74
N TYR A 208 -10.13 11.60 0.81
CA TYR A 208 -9.16 10.69 0.17
C TYR A 208 -8.66 11.19 -1.21
N GLU A 209 -9.05 12.40 -1.62
CA GLU A 209 -8.54 13.09 -2.80
C GLU A 209 -8.19 14.55 -2.44
N PRO A 210 -7.31 14.78 -1.41
CA PRO A 210 -6.94 16.10 -0.97
C PRO A 210 -6.08 16.82 -2.04
N THR A 211 -6.14 18.14 -2.07
CA THR A 211 -5.39 18.96 -3.03
C THR A 211 -3.97 19.27 -2.51
N ARG A 212 -3.13 19.94 -3.34
CA ARG A 212 -1.81 20.39 -2.89
C ARG A 212 -1.90 21.35 -1.71
N GLU A 213 -2.92 22.19 -1.73
CA GLU A 213 -3.15 23.21 -0.67
C GLU A 213 -3.46 22.60 0.69
N ASP A 214 -3.86 21.31 0.72
CA ASP A 214 -4.10 20.56 1.95
C ASP A 214 -2.81 19.86 2.46
N SER A 215 -1.71 19.86 1.67
CA SER A 215 -0.51 19.11 2.00
C SER A 215 0.28 19.71 3.16
N ILE A 216 0.99 18.86 3.87
CA ILE A 216 1.92 19.29 4.95
C ILE A 216 2.97 20.26 4.39
N ALA A 217 3.49 20.01 3.18
CA ALA A 217 4.45 20.90 2.54
C ALA A 217 3.86 22.31 2.34
N TYR A 218 2.66 22.42 1.80
CA TYR A 218 2.00 23.71 1.60
C TYR A 218 1.69 24.39 2.94
N LEU A 219 1.19 23.65 3.92
CA LEU A 219 0.92 24.20 5.26
C LEU A 219 2.19 24.72 5.94
N ALA A 220 3.32 24.05 5.76
CA ALA A 220 4.62 24.48 6.27
C ALA A 220 5.05 25.82 5.63
N GLU A 221 4.93 25.95 4.29
CA GLU A 221 5.16 27.21 3.58
C GLU A 221 4.29 28.35 4.14
N GLN A 222 2.99 28.10 4.32
CA GLN A 222 2.03 29.13 4.81
C GLN A 222 2.28 29.54 6.28
N ARG A 223 2.77 28.62 7.10
CA ARG A 223 3.02 28.86 8.54
C ARG A 223 4.44 29.33 8.81
N ASN A 224 5.32 29.36 7.81
CA ASN A 224 6.76 29.61 7.96
C ASN A 224 7.39 28.69 9.03
N GLN A 225 7.07 27.39 8.94
CA GLN A 225 7.55 26.32 9.79
C GLN A 225 8.23 25.25 8.93
N SER A 226 9.00 24.33 9.53
CA SER A 226 9.39 23.09 8.84
C SER A 226 8.22 22.11 8.76
N GLU A 227 8.27 21.19 7.80
CA GLU A 227 7.23 20.16 7.63
C GLU A 227 7.14 19.27 8.87
N GLU A 228 8.30 18.90 9.44
CA GLU A 228 8.36 18.13 10.69
C GLU A 228 7.72 18.90 11.84
N GLU A 229 7.90 20.21 11.91
CA GLU A 229 7.30 21.04 12.95
C GLU A 229 5.77 21.07 12.81
N VAL A 230 5.25 21.20 11.58
CA VAL A 230 3.81 21.11 11.32
C VAL A 230 3.25 19.76 11.75
N ILE A 231 3.91 18.66 11.37
CA ILE A 231 3.46 17.31 11.76
C ILE A 231 3.50 17.15 13.28
N TYR A 232 4.57 17.61 13.93
CA TYR A 232 4.68 17.53 15.38
C TYR A 232 3.50 18.23 16.08
N ASP A 233 3.22 19.45 15.67
CA ASP A 233 2.13 20.25 16.23
C ASP A 233 0.76 19.63 15.97
N GLU A 234 0.56 18.99 14.82
CA GLU A 234 -0.68 18.28 14.52
C GLU A 234 -0.83 17.00 15.35
N LEU A 235 0.21 16.19 15.49
CA LEU A 235 0.15 14.92 16.21
C LEU A 235 -0.18 15.06 17.71
N ILE A 236 0.17 16.18 18.34
CA ILE A 236 -0.13 16.44 19.75
C ILE A 236 -1.51 17.07 19.99
N LYS A 237 -2.26 17.41 18.92
CA LYS A 237 -3.63 17.90 19.01
C LYS A 237 -4.62 16.79 19.37
N ASP A 238 -5.81 17.18 19.75
CA ASP A 238 -6.93 16.27 20.05
C ASP A 238 -6.53 15.14 21.02
N ASP A 239 -5.76 15.52 22.05
CA ASP A 239 -5.17 14.57 23.00
C ASP A 239 -4.38 13.44 22.36
N GLY A 240 -3.62 13.77 21.30
CA GLY A 240 -2.75 12.85 20.57
C GLY A 240 -3.48 11.92 19.61
N LYS A 241 -4.74 12.19 19.32
CA LYS A 241 -5.58 11.36 18.41
C LYS A 241 -5.61 11.89 16.99
N SER A 242 -5.04 13.06 16.73
CA SER A 242 -4.90 13.59 15.38
C SER A 242 -4.05 12.66 14.52
N LEU A 243 -4.45 12.48 13.26
CA LEU A 243 -3.80 11.59 12.32
C LEU A 243 -3.33 12.35 11.09
N ILE A 244 -2.17 11.97 10.57
CA ILE A 244 -1.67 12.40 9.27
C ILE A 244 -1.88 11.26 8.28
N TYR A 245 -2.55 11.55 7.17
CA TYR A 245 -2.77 10.64 6.07
C TYR A 245 -1.64 10.81 5.05
N ALA A 246 -0.74 9.83 4.97
CA ALA A 246 0.38 9.82 4.04
C ALA A 246 0.05 8.95 2.84
N CYS A 247 -0.30 9.56 1.72
CA CYS A 247 -0.58 8.87 0.46
C CYS A 247 0.72 8.45 -0.21
N PHE A 248 0.94 7.17 -0.44
CA PHE A 248 2.14 6.73 -1.13
C PHE A 248 1.85 6.12 -2.50
N THR A 249 0.64 5.63 -2.77
CA THR A 249 0.28 5.09 -4.09
C THR A 249 -1.24 4.85 -4.22
N PRO A 250 -1.82 4.96 -5.40
CA PRO A 250 -1.41 5.74 -6.57
C PRO A 250 -1.95 7.17 -6.48
N TYR A 251 -1.12 8.14 -6.09
CA TYR A 251 -1.55 9.53 -5.90
C TYR A 251 -0.54 10.52 -6.50
N GLU A 252 -0.55 10.65 -7.82
CA GLU A 252 0.35 11.54 -8.54
C GLU A 252 -0.31 12.88 -8.84
N ASN A 253 0.42 13.97 -8.62
CA ASN A 253 -0.06 15.34 -8.86
C ASN A 253 -1.42 15.63 -8.19
N HIS A 254 -1.64 15.10 -6.99
CA HIS A 254 -2.87 15.27 -6.20
C HIS A 254 -4.14 14.85 -6.97
N LYS A 255 -4.04 13.73 -7.71
CA LYS A 255 -5.16 13.21 -8.52
C LYS A 255 -5.18 11.68 -8.53
N LEU A 256 -6.37 11.12 -8.49
CA LEU A 256 -6.61 9.68 -8.65
C LEU A 256 -6.72 9.25 -10.12
N LYS A 257 -5.90 9.84 -11.00
CA LYS A 257 -5.93 9.55 -12.45
C LYS A 257 -5.62 8.08 -12.76
N PHE A 258 -4.69 7.51 -12.02
CA PHE A 258 -4.34 6.09 -12.13
C PHE A 258 -5.58 5.21 -11.88
N VAL A 259 -6.26 5.42 -10.75
CA VAL A 259 -7.47 4.68 -10.38
C VAL A 259 -8.59 4.86 -11.42
N GLU A 260 -8.81 6.10 -11.89
CA GLU A 260 -9.78 6.40 -12.95
C GLU A 260 -9.49 5.59 -14.24
N THR A 261 -8.21 5.46 -14.59
CA THR A 261 -7.79 4.68 -15.77
C THR A 261 -8.12 3.19 -15.59
N PHE A 262 -7.85 2.63 -14.40
CA PHE A 262 -8.16 1.23 -14.12
C PHE A 262 -9.65 0.92 -14.16
N TYR A 263 -10.51 1.83 -13.71
CA TYR A 263 -11.97 1.63 -13.88
C TYR A 263 -12.36 1.45 -15.34
N LYS A 264 -11.65 2.07 -16.28
CA LYS A 264 -11.92 2.00 -17.73
C LYS A 264 -11.36 0.74 -18.39
N LEU A 265 -10.35 0.08 -17.81
CA LEU A 265 -9.80 -1.16 -18.35
C LEU A 265 -10.78 -2.32 -18.16
N LYS A 266 -11.04 -3.08 -19.23
CA LYS A 266 -11.96 -4.24 -19.18
C LYS A 266 -11.39 -5.38 -18.32
N SER A 267 -10.08 -5.57 -18.38
CA SER A 267 -9.37 -6.62 -17.65
C SER A 267 -9.33 -6.39 -16.13
N SER A 268 -9.29 -5.15 -15.66
CA SER A 268 -9.00 -4.82 -14.27
C SER A 268 -10.09 -5.27 -13.28
N VAL A 269 -9.65 -5.55 -12.06
CA VAL A 269 -10.50 -5.84 -10.89
C VAL A 269 -10.21 -4.85 -9.77
N ALA A 270 -11.23 -4.45 -9.02
CA ALA A 270 -11.05 -3.63 -7.83
C ALA A 270 -10.74 -4.53 -6.62
N GLY A 271 -9.75 -4.17 -5.85
CA GLY A 271 -9.30 -4.90 -4.66
C GLY A 271 -8.65 -4.00 -3.62
N GLY A 272 -7.88 -4.59 -2.70
CA GLY A 272 -7.06 -3.85 -1.73
C GLY A 272 -7.85 -3.27 -0.56
N SER A 273 -8.93 -3.91 -0.11
CA SER A 273 -9.65 -3.46 1.09
C SER A 273 -8.97 -3.86 2.39
N ASP A 274 -8.25 -4.98 2.40
CA ASP A 274 -7.43 -5.49 3.50
C ASP A 274 -8.07 -5.38 4.89
N GLY A 275 -9.38 -5.58 4.96
CA GLY A 275 -10.14 -5.42 6.21
C GLY A 275 -9.65 -6.36 7.30
N GLY A 276 -9.07 -5.78 8.37
CA GLY A 276 -8.50 -6.52 9.49
C GLY A 276 -7.00 -6.75 9.41
N ALA A 277 -6.35 -6.43 8.26
CA ALA A 277 -4.90 -6.39 8.14
C ALA A 277 -4.38 -4.95 8.37
N HIS A 278 -3.12 -4.83 8.75
CA HIS A 278 -2.40 -3.55 8.88
C HIS A 278 -3.05 -2.51 9.81
N CYS A 279 -3.92 -2.92 10.74
CA CYS A 279 -4.78 -2.04 11.54
C CYS A 279 -4.03 -0.97 12.36
N GLY A 280 -2.74 -1.14 12.62
CA GLY A 280 -1.92 -0.14 13.29
C GLY A 280 -1.36 0.95 12.36
N LEU A 281 -1.61 0.87 11.05
CA LEU A 281 -0.97 1.74 10.06
C LEU A 281 -1.84 2.07 8.84
N ILE A 282 -2.62 1.12 8.34
CA ILE A 282 -3.45 1.25 7.13
C ILE A 282 -4.91 0.98 7.51
N CYS A 283 -5.83 1.81 7.02
CA CYS A 283 -7.27 1.70 7.28
C CYS A 283 -8.06 1.62 5.97
N ASP A 284 -7.83 0.56 5.19
CA ASP A 284 -8.41 0.40 3.84
C ASP A 284 -9.73 -0.41 3.82
N ALA A 285 -10.20 -0.93 4.96
CA ALA A 285 -11.46 -1.67 5.06
C ALA A 285 -12.68 -0.94 4.48
N SER A 286 -12.66 0.41 4.50
CA SER A 286 -13.71 1.24 3.89
C SER A 286 -13.60 1.38 2.37
N MET A 287 -12.56 0.85 1.71
CA MET A 287 -12.32 1.04 0.28
C MET A 287 -13.49 0.62 -0.61
N PRO A 288 -14.16 -0.51 -0.42
CA PRO A 288 -15.33 -0.87 -1.23
C PRO A 288 -16.47 0.14 -1.11
N THR A 289 -16.72 0.68 0.09
CA THR A 289 -17.73 1.72 0.31
C THR A 289 -17.29 3.06 -0.28
N THR A 290 -16.02 3.43 -0.15
CA THR A 290 -15.45 4.63 -0.77
C THR A 290 -15.59 4.57 -2.29
N ASN A 291 -15.41 3.40 -2.90
CA ASN A 291 -15.62 3.21 -4.33
C ASN A 291 -17.05 3.60 -4.76
N LEU A 292 -18.05 3.22 -3.97
CA LEU A 292 -19.45 3.55 -4.26
C LEU A 292 -19.76 5.03 -3.98
N SER A 293 -19.34 5.55 -2.83
CA SER A 293 -19.65 6.93 -2.43
C SER A 293 -18.83 7.94 -3.21
N HIS A 294 -17.50 7.85 -3.16
CA HIS A 294 -16.62 8.83 -3.79
C HIS A 294 -16.73 8.81 -5.33
N TRP A 295 -16.49 7.66 -5.96
CA TRP A 295 -16.41 7.59 -7.43
C TRP A 295 -17.77 7.78 -8.11
N ALA A 296 -18.86 7.26 -7.57
CA ALA A 296 -20.18 7.39 -8.22
C ALA A 296 -20.89 8.69 -7.84
N ARG A 297 -20.73 9.18 -6.61
CA ARG A 297 -21.57 10.25 -6.07
C ARG A 297 -20.80 11.54 -5.78
N ASP A 298 -19.74 11.47 -4.97
CA ASP A 298 -19.20 12.65 -4.27
C ASP A 298 -18.01 13.31 -4.97
N ARG A 299 -17.32 12.59 -5.85
CA ARG A 299 -16.10 13.10 -6.50
C ARG A 299 -16.36 14.40 -7.24
N SER A 300 -15.51 15.40 -6.93
CA SER A 300 -15.48 16.72 -7.58
C SER A 300 -14.21 17.00 -8.37
N ALA A 301 -13.11 16.29 -8.05
CA ALA A 301 -11.80 16.52 -8.66
C ALA A 301 -11.61 15.90 -10.06
N GLY A 302 -12.66 15.30 -10.64
CA GLY A 302 -12.61 14.70 -11.99
C GLY A 302 -13.91 13.98 -12.35
N SER A 303 -13.85 13.13 -13.38
CA SER A 303 -15.02 12.39 -13.85
C SER A 303 -15.50 11.38 -12.80
N LYS A 304 -16.81 11.30 -12.63
CA LYS A 304 -17.45 10.23 -11.87
C LYS A 304 -17.47 8.94 -12.69
N ILE A 305 -17.51 7.82 -11.99
CA ILE A 305 -17.61 6.48 -12.58
C ILE A 305 -19.06 5.98 -12.43
N PRO A 306 -19.67 5.43 -13.50
CA PRO A 306 -21.01 4.85 -13.37
C PRO A 306 -21.10 3.82 -12.26
N LEU A 307 -22.15 3.92 -11.43
CA LEU A 307 -22.34 3.03 -10.28
C LEU A 307 -22.35 1.55 -10.68
N GLU A 308 -22.96 1.24 -11.81
CA GLU A 308 -23.07 -0.12 -12.35
C GLU A 308 -21.68 -0.69 -12.69
N LEU A 309 -20.77 0.15 -13.17
CA LEU A 309 -19.41 -0.27 -13.45
C LEU A 309 -18.64 -0.57 -12.16
N ILE A 310 -18.81 0.25 -11.13
CA ILE A 310 -18.15 0.03 -9.83
C ILE A 310 -18.67 -1.28 -9.23
N ILE A 311 -19.97 -1.48 -9.17
CA ILE A 311 -20.59 -2.72 -8.67
C ILE A 311 -20.08 -3.92 -9.47
N ARG A 312 -20.06 -3.84 -10.80
CA ARG A 312 -19.55 -4.90 -11.66
C ARG A 312 -18.10 -5.26 -11.34
N LYS A 313 -17.21 -4.24 -11.13
CA LYS A 313 -15.79 -4.45 -10.81
C LYS A 313 -15.58 -5.13 -9.45
N GLN A 314 -16.43 -4.81 -8.48
CA GLN A 314 -16.36 -5.37 -7.12
C GLN A 314 -17.10 -6.71 -6.95
N THR A 315 -17.84 -7.16 -7.95
CA THR A 315 -18.65 -8.40 -7.87
C THR A 315 -18.44 -9.31 -9.06
N LYS A 316 -19.18 -9.13 -10.15
CA LYS A 316 -19.17 -10.05 -11.33
C LYS A 316 -17.77 -10.24 -11.90
N THR A 317 -16.94 -9.20 -11.94
CA THR A 317 -15.58 -9.30 -12.48
C THR A 317 -14.67 -10.15 -11.58
N LEU A 318 -14.80 -9.99 -10.25
CA LEU A 318 -14.07 -10.81 -9.27
C LEU A 318 -14.50 -12.28 -9.31
N LEU A 319 -15.80 -12.54 -9.38
CA LEU A 319 -16.31 -13.92 -9.49
C LEU A 319 -15.79 -14.62 -10.76
N LYS A 320 -15.72 -13.90 -11.88
CA LYS A 320 -15.11 -14.43 -13.13
C LYS A 320 -13.61 -14.72 -12.96
N LEU A 321 -12.88 -13.88 -12.24
CA LEU A 321 -11.47 -14.14 -11.93
C LEU A 321 -11.30 -15.42 -11.13
N MET A 322 -12.17 -15.65 -10.15
CA MET A 322 -12.17 -16.83 -9.28
C MET A 322 -12.72 -18.10 -9.95
N GLY A 323 -13.03 -18.06 -11.26
CA GLY A 323 -13.51 -19.22 -12.00
C GLY A 323 -15.01 -19.51 -11.86
N TYR A 324 -15.77 -18.67 -11.14
CA TYR A 324 -17.22 -18.86 -11.05
C TYR A 324 -17.91 -18.53 -12.37
N LEU A 325 -18.60 -19.49 -12.94
CA LEU A 325 -19.47 -19.30 -14.11
C LEU A 325 -20.72 -18.52 -13.67
N ILE A 326 -20.74 -17.23 -13.94
CA ILE A 326 -21.96 -16.44 -13.79
C ILE A 326 -22.69 -16.47 -15.12
N GLY A 327 -23.86 -17.11 -15.15
CA GLY A 327 -24.71 -17.12 -16.33
C GLY A 327 -24.89 -15.72 -16.89
N GLU A 328 -24.70 -15.55 -18.19
CA GLU A 328 -25.09 -14.33 -18.88
C GLU A 328 -26.62 -14.31 -18.93
N LYS A 329 -27.24 -13.51 -18.04
CA LYS A 329 -28.60 -13.05 -18.19
C LYS A 329 -28.59 -11.57 -18.50
#